data_92ea9178d3bad6d8214a68464a05c90f
#
_entry.id   92ea9178d3bad6d8214a68464a05c90f
#
_cell.length_a   1.000
_cell.length_b   1.000
_cell.length_c   1.000
_cell.angle_alpha   90.00
_cell.angle_beta   90.00
_cell.angle_gamma   90.00
#
_symmetry.space_group_name_H-M   'P 1'
#
loop_
_entity.id
_entity.type
_entity.pdbx_description
1 polymer ?
#
loop_
_entity_poly.entity_id
_entity_poly.type
_entity_poly.pdbx_seq_one_letter_code
_entity_poly.pdbx_strand_id
1 'polypeptide(L)'
;SGKDLGHYVEWLRKLPYVNRLGAHLLPHDSKVRELGTGKTRIETLRGMGLRNLKVVPRLPKDQQIDAARQLLPKCWFNEDTTEEGRKALRNYSFGFDPIRKVLTQTPKHDQYSNGSDAFQILAVGMKKAMATVDGLPAGAETDDDDLIGITYEDDRAVQAEYELDDGF
;
A
#
# COMPACT_ATOMS: atom_id res chain seq x y z
N SER A 1 12.92 4.52 -12.94
CA SER A 1 12.65 3.10 -12.64
C SER A 1 13.82 2.28 -13.19
N GLY A 2 13.97 1.02 -12.85
CA GLY A 2 15.10 0.18 -13.23
C GLY A 2 15.93 -0.29 -12.03
N LYS A 3 15.46 -0.03 -10.82
CA LYS A 3 16.01 -0.60 -9.61
C LYS A 3 15.44 -2.00 -9.37
N ASP A 4 16.28 -2.91 -8.87
CA ASP A 4 15.86 -4.26 -8.49
C ASP A 4 15.15 -4.31 -7.13
N LEU A 5 14.62 -5.47 -6.76
CA LEU A 5 13.95 -5.65 -5.47
C LEU A 5 14.89 -5.45 -4.28
N GLY A 6 16.17 -5.81 -4.42
CA GLY A 6 17.18 -5.63 -3.39
C GLY A 6 17.35 -4.18 -2.99
N HIS A 7 17.39 -3.27 -3.97
CA HIS A 7 17.47 -1.83 -3.73
C HIS A 7 16.29 -1.33 -2.85
N TYR A 8 15.07 -1.78 -3.12
CA TYR A 8 13.90 -1.37 -2.34
C TYR A 8 13.90 -1.96 -0.92
N VAL A 9 14.34 -3.21 -0.76
CA VAL A 9 14.48 -3.84 0.56
C VAL A 9 15.53 -3.12 1.40
N GLU A 10 16.68 -2.76 0.82
CA GLU A 10 17.70 -1.98 1.51
C GLU A 10 17.22 -0.57 1.88
N TRP A 11 16.46 0.06 1.01
CA TRP A 11 15.84 1.35 1.31
C TRP A 11 14.87 1.25 2.49
N LEU A 12 13.99 0.24 2.51
CA LEU A 12 13.07 0.00 3.63
C LEU A 12 13.81 -0.20 4.95
N ARG A 13 14.94 -0.93 4.93
CA ARG A 13 15.75 -1.18 6.15
C ARG A 13 16.37 0.10 6.74
N LYS A 14 16.56 1.13 5.94
CA LYS A 14 17.12 2.41 6.36
C LYS A 14 16.07 3.38 6.93
N LEU A 15 14.80 3.03 6.86
CA LEU A 15 13.75 3.88 7.42
C LEU A 15 13.85 3.94 8.95
N PRO A 16 13.74 5.11 9.55
CA PRO A 16 13.83 5.27 11.02
C PRO A 16 12.75 4.50 11.78
N TYR A 17 11.66 4.16 11.11
CA TYR A 17 10.51 3.42 11.65
C TYR A 17 10.42 1.99 11.10
N VAL A 18 11.51 1.40 10.63
CA VAL A 18 11.52 0.04 10.04
C VAL A 18 10.92 -1.02 10.97
N ASN A 19 11.16 -0.90 12.27
CA ASN A 19 10.64 -1.83 13.28
C ASN A 19 9.13 -1.66 13.56
N ARG A 20 8.51 -0.60 13.05
CA ARG A 20 7.07 -0.32 13.14
C ARG A 20 6.33 -0.62 11.82
N LEU A 21 7.02 -1.12 10.80
CA LEU A 21 6.39 -1.50 9.55
C LEU A 21 5.48 -2.72 9.79
N GLY A 22 4.21 -2.58 9.43
CA GLY A 22 3.22 -3.63 9.47
C GLY A 22 3.28 -4.55 8.24
N ALA A 23 2.15 -4.86 7.65
CA ALA A 23 2.08 -5.69 6.46
C ALA A 23 2.60 -4.96 5.21
N HIS A 24 3.39 -5.66 4.40
CA HIS A 24 3.79 -5.20 3.08
C HIS A 24 2.77 -5.69 2.06
N LEU A 25 1.98 -4.79 1.51
CA LEU A 25 0.95 -5.10 0.55
C LEU A 25 1.54 -5.20 -0.86
N LEU A 26 1.35 -6.33 -1.50
CA LEU A 26 1.88 -6.63 -2.83
C LEU A 26 0.73 -6.81 -3.83
N PRO A 27 0.90 -6.40 -5.08
CA PRO A 27 -0.08 -6.65 -6.13
C PRO A 27 -0.19 -8.16 -6.43
N HIS A 28 -1.32 -8.57 -6.99
CA HIS A 28 -1.66 -9.97 -7.27
C HIS A 28 -0.64 -10.70 -8.16
N ASP A 29 0.02 -9.98 -9.07
CA ASP A 29 1.04 -10.53 -9.98
C ASP A 29 2.36 -10.87 -9.27
N SER A 30 2.53 -10.50 -8.00
CA SER A 30 3.68 -10.90 -7.18
C SER A 30 3.75 -12.41 -6.91
N LYS A 31 2.68 -13.14 -7.19
CA LYS A 31 2.63 -14.62 -7.16
C LYS A 31 3.09 -15.28 -8.47
N VAL A 32 3.27 -14.50 -9.53
CA VAL A 32 3.72 -15.02 -10.83
C VAL A 32 5.21 -15.36 -10.77
N ARG A 33 5.59 -16.50 -11.32
CA ARG A 33 7.00 -16.92 -11.43
C ARG A 33 7.70 -16.16 -12.53
N GLU A 34 8.87 -15.63 -12.21
CA GLU A 34 9.73 -14.97 -13.19
C GLU A 34 10.49 -16.00 -14.04
N LEU A 35 10.48 -15.82 -15.35
CA LEU A 35 11.11 -16.77 -16.30
C LEU A 35 12.60 -16.96 -16.03
N GLY A 36 13.31 -15.91 -15.62
CA GLY A 36 14.78 -15.99 -15.42
C GLY A 36 15.20 -16.72 -14.16
N THR A 37 14.43 -16.61 -13.07
CA THR A 37 14.79 -17.15 -11.75
C THR A 37 13.92 -18.35 -11.33
N GLY A 38 12.80 -18.56 -11.98
CA GLY A 38 11.77 -19.55 -11.58
C GLY A 38 11.11 -19.24 -10.23
N LYS A 39 11.46 -18.12 -9.59
CA LYS A 39 10.92 -17.69 -8.29
C LYS A 39 9.82 -16.63 -8.48
N THR A 40 8.89 -16.59 -7.55
CA THR A 40 7.95 -15.49 -7.44
C THR A 40 8.61 -14.28 -6.77
N ARG A 41 8.07 -13.08 -6.98
CA ARG A 41 8.53 -11.87 -6.26
C ARG A 41 8.38 -12.03 -4.75
N ILE A 42 7.35 -12.74 -4.28
CA ILE A 42 7.16 -13.03 -2.85
C ILE A 42 8.28 -13.90 -2.32
N GLU A 43 8.63 -15.00 -3.00
CA GLU A 43 9.73 -15.88 -2.61
C GLU A 43 11.05 -15.12 -2.57
N THR A 44 11.30 -14.24 -3.54
CA THR A 44 12.50 -13.41 -3.61
C THR A 44 12.54 -12.43 -2.43
N LEU A 45 11.47 -11.71 -2.14
CA LEU A 45 11.40 -10.77 -1.01
C LEU A 45 11.55 -11.46 0.34
N ARG A 46 10.93 -12.66 0.51
CA ARG A 46 11.13 -13.49 1.71
C ARG A 46 12.60 -13.92 1.87
N GLY A 47 13.22 -14.32 0.78
CA GLY A 47 14.65 -14.65 0.75
C GLY A 47 15.56 -13.49 1.14
N MET A 48 15.15 -12.27 0.84
CA MET A 48 15.81 -11.03 1.27
C MET A 48 15.47 -10.63 2.72
N GLY A 49 14.71 -11.44 3.45
CA GLY A 49 14.39 -11.23 4.86
C GLY A 49 13.15 -10.37 5.12
N LEU A 50 12.40 -9.96 4.09
CA LEU A 50 11.15 -9.25 4.29
C LEU A 50 10.08 -10.20 4.83
N ARG A 51 9.38 -9.78 5.89
CA ARG A 51 8.32 -10.55 6.55
C ARG A 51 6.97 -9.89 6.34
N ASN A 52 5.90 -10.54 6.78
CA ASN A 52 4.53 -10.04 6.74
C ASN A 52 4.11 -9.53 5.34
N LEU A 53 4.37 -10.34 4.29
CA LEU A 53 4.00 -10.04 2.92
C LEU A 53 2.56 -10.51 2.67
N LYS A 54 1.69 -9.60 2.29
CA LYS A 54 0.27 -9.87 1.97
C LYS A 54 -0.01 -9.53 0.52
N VAL A 55 -0.64 -10.43 -0.21
CA VAL A 55 -1.02 -10.20 -1.61
C VAL A 55 -2.45 -9.70 -1.67
N VAL A 56 -2.60 -8.53 -2.25
CA VAL A 56 -3.91 -7.91 -2.47
C VAL A 56 -4.63 -8.60 -3.62
N PRO A 57 -5.96 -8.86 -3.50
CA PRO A 57 -6.71 -9.49 -4.58
C PRO A 57 -6.70 -8.66 -5.85
N ARG A 58 -6.79 -9.34 -6.99
CA ARG A 58 -6.98 -8.67 -8.28
C ARG A 58 -8.39 -8.11 -8.36
N LEU A 59 -8.50 -6.80 -8.52
CA LEU A 59 -9.75 -6.12 -8.79
C LEU A 59 -9.70 -5.39 -10.14
N PRO A 60 -10.84 -5.18 -10.80
CA PRO A 60 -10.96 -4.25 -11.91
C PRO A 60 -10.42 -2.86 -11.55
N LYS A 61 -9.91 -2.14 -12.53
CA LYS A 61 -9.22 -0.85 -12.30
C LYS A 61 -10.13 0.22 -11.71
N ASP A 62 -11.37 0.29 -12.14
CA ASP A 62 -12.41 1.15 -11.59
C ASP A 62 -12.63 0.91 -10.09
N GLN A 63 -12.72 -0.35 -9.67
CA GLN A 63 -12.87 -0.71 -8.26
C GLN A 63 -11.65 -0.36 -7.42
N GLN A 64 -10.44 -0.47 -7.97
CA GLN A 64 -9.22 -0.02 -7.30
C GLN A 64 -9.22 1.50 -7.11
N ILE A 65 -9.61 2.25 -8.14
CA ILE A 65 -9.75 3.71 -8.08
C ILE A 65 -10.80 4.12 -7.05
N ASP A 66 -11.94 3.44 -7.02
CA ASP A 66 -13.00 3.74 -6.07
C ASP A 66 -12.58 3.43 -4.62
N ALA A 67 -11.85 2.35 -4.39
CA ALA A 67 -11.26 2.08 -3.07
C ALA A 67 -10.31 3.20 -2.63
N ALA A 68 -9.46 3.68 -3.55
CA ALA A 68 -8.56 4.80 -3.28
C ALA A 68 -9.32 6.09 -2.98
N ARG A 69 -10.38 6.41 -3.72
CA ARG A 69 -11.24 7.58 -3.48
C ARG A 69 -11.93 7.53 -2.13
N GLN A 70 -12.37 6.34 -1.69
CA GLN A 70 -13.00 6.15 -0.37
C GLN A 70 -12.00 6.28 0.79
N LEU A 71 -10.74 5.87 0.57
CA LEU A 71 -9.69 5.97 1.57
C LEU A 71 -9.12 7.39 1.68
N LEU A 72 -8.92 8.08 0.57
CA LEU A 72 -8.20 9.34 0.48
C LEU A 72 -8.68 10.43 1.47
N PRO A 73 -10.00 10.63 1.71
CA PRO A 73 -10.47 11.61 2.69
C PRO A 73 -10.12 11.29 4.15
N LYS A 74 -9.70 10.06 4.42
CA LYS A 74 -9.30 9.58 5.77
C LYS A 74 -7.78 9.59 5.97
N CYS A 75 -7.01 10.01 4.95
CA CYS A 75 -5.56 9.99 4.98
C CYS A 75 -4.98 11.34 5.38
N TRP A 76 -3.96 11.28 6.22
CA TRP A 76 -3.06 12.39 6.49
C TRP A 76 -1.73 12.13 5.80
N PHE A 77 -1.21 13.14 5.11
CA PHE A 77 0.05 13.04 4.38
C PHE A 77 1.07 14.00 5.00
N ASN A 78 2.19 13.45 5.43
CA ASN A 78 3.32 14.29 5.83
C ASN A 78 3.81 15.08 4.62
N GLU A 79 3.83 16.43 4.74
CA GLU A 79 4.08 17.31 3.62
C GLU A 79 5.50 17.16 3.06
N ASP A 80 6.47 17.03 3.93
CA ASP A 80 7.89 17.01 3.55
C ASP A 80 8.31 15.68 2.89
N THR A 81 7.71 14.57 3.29
CA THR A 81 8.15 13.23 2.88
C THR A 81 7.27 12.57 1.82
N THR A 82 6.10 13.14 1.50
CA THR A 82 5.13 12.52 0.58
C THR A 82 4.83 13.34 -0.66
N GLU A 83 5.64 14.34 -0.99
CA GLU A 83 5.39 15.24 -2.12
C GLU A 83 5.17 14.50 -3.44
N GLU A 84 6.08 13.60 -3.82
CA GLU A 84 5.99 12.85 -5.07
C GLU A 84 4.75 11.94 -5.12
N GLY A 85 4.40 11.30 -3.99
CA GLY A 85 3.17 10.49 -3.88
C GLY A 85 1.91 11.34 -4.04
N ARG A 86 1.84 12.49 -3.36
CA ARG A 86 0.72 13.44 -3.48
C ARG A 86 0.61 14.00 -4.90
N LYS A 87 1.74 14.29 -5.55
CA LYS A 87 1.79 14.75 -6.93
C LYS A 87 1.27 13.66 -7.89
N ALA A 88 1.65 12.40 -7.67
CA ALA A 88 1.13 11.29 -8.43
C ALA A 88 -0.40 11.18 -8.32
N LEU A 89 -0.95 11.24 -7.10
CA LEU A 89 -2.39 11.18 -6.87
C LEU A 89 -3.16 12.34 -7.51
N ARG A 90 -2.61 13.57 -7.47
CA ARG A 90 -3.25 14.76 -8.06
C ARG A 90 -3.29 14.73 -9.58
N ASN A 91 -2.31 14.12 -10.22
CA ASN A 91 -2.16 14.13 -11.68
C ASN A 91 -2.61 12.82 -12.34
N TYR A 92 -3.05 11.83 -11.55
CA TYR A 92 -3.58 10.59 -12.11
C TYR A 92 -4.89 10.85 -12.84
N SER A 93 -4.91 10.58 -14.14
CA SER A 93 -6.03 10.96 -15.01
C SER A 93 -6.27 9.92 -16.10
N PHE A 94 -7.49 9.93 -16.63
CA PHE A 94 -7.82 9.17 -17.83
C PHE A 94 -7.21 9.81 -19.07
N GLY A 95 -6.91 9.01 -20.08
CA GLY A 95 -6.54 9.51 -21.39
C GLY A 95 -7.70 10.25 -22.05
N PHE A 96 -7.39 11.06 -23.06
CA PHE A 96 -8.38 11.69 -23.90
C PHE A 96 -8.19 11.21 -25.35
N ASP A 97 -9.25 10.71 -25.96
CA ASP A 97 -9.29 10.36 -27.39
C ASP A 97 -9.70 11.62 -28.19
N PRO A 98 -8.79 12.25 -28.92
CA PRO A 98 -9.09 13.47 -29.64
C PRO A 98 -10.00 13.26 -30.85
N ILE A 99 -10.06 12.03 -31.38
CA ILE A 99 -10.91 11.69 -32.54
C ILE A 99 -12.36 11.54 -32.09
N ARG A 100 -12.56 10.77 -31.02
CA ARG A 100 -13.90 10.52 -30.46
C ARG A 100 -14.35 11.60 -29.48
N LYS A 101 -13.46 12.50 -29.07
CA LYS A 101 -13.68 13.57 -28.09
C LYS A 101 -14.23 13.06 -26.75
N VAL A 102 -13.76 11.89 -26.32
CA VAL A 102 -14.15 11.26 -25.05
C VAL A 102 -12.93 10.88 -24.22
N LEU A 103 -13.13 10.73 -22.93
CA LEU A 103 -12.11 10.14 -22.06
C LEU A 103 -11.98 8.65 -22.37
N THR A 104 -10.76 8.14 -22.33
CA THR A 104 -10.51 6.69 -22.44
C THR A 104 -11.07 5.96 -21.21
N GLN A 105 -11.39 4.69 -21.38
CA GLN A 105 -11.85 3.84 -20.25
C GLN A 105 -10.70 3.43 -19.29
N THR A 106 -9.47 3.64 -19.72
CA THR A 106 -8.28 3.30 -18.93
C THR A 106 -7.50 4.56 -18.59
N PRO A 107 -6.95 4.67 -17.38
CA PRO A 107 -6.06 5.76 -17.01
C PRO A 107 -4.82 5.81 -17.90
N LYS A 108 -4.21 6.98 -18.03
CA LYS A 108 -2.92 7.14 -18.69
C LYS A 108 -1.86 6.35 -17.95
N HIS A 109 -0.97 5.72 -18.73
CA HIS A 109 0.22 5.09 -18.18
C HIS A 109 1.40 6.07 -18.34
N ASP A 110 1.60 6.91 -17.34
CA ASP A 110 2.62 7.95 -17.29
C ASP A 110 3.43 7.88 -15.97
N GLN A 111 4.25 8.88 -15.73
CA GLN A 111 5.08 8.97 -14.52
C GLN A 111 4.28 8.97 -13.20
N TYR A 112 2.99 9.28 -13.24
CA TYR A 112 2.11 9.35 -12.07
C TYR A 112 1.42 8.01 -11.78
N SER A 113 1.43 7.08 -12.73
CA SER A 113 0.74 5.79 -12.62
C SER A 113 1.26 4.96 -11.44
N ASN A 114 2.57 4.80 -11.31
CA ASN A 114 3.16 3.92 -10.29
C ASN A 114 2.81 4.34 -8.86
N GLY A 115 2.88 5.63 -8.54
CA GLY A 115 2.53 6.14 -7.21
C GLY A 115 1.04 5.98 -6.91
N SER A 116 0.21 6.25 -7.91
CA SER A 116 -1.24 6.09 -7.77
C SER A 116 -1.66 4.63 -7.67
N ASP A 117 -1.04 3.74 -8.42
CA ASP A 117 -1.29 2.30 -8.36
C ASP A 117 -0.87 1.72 -6.99
N ALA A 118 0.26 2.17 -6.45
CA ALA A 118 0.68 1.77 -5.10
C ALA A 118 -0.35 2.19 -4.03
N PHE A 119 -0.89 3.41 -4.13
CA PHE A 119 -1.95 3.87 -3.21
C PHE A 119 -3.26 3.09 -3.39
N GLN A 120 -3.61 2.71 -4.63
CA GLN A 120 -4.78 1.86 -4.90
C GLN A 120 -4.61 0.48 -4.28
N ILE A 121 -3.42 -0.13 -4.37
CA ILE A 121 -3.11 -1.41 -3.71
C ILE A 121 -3.26 -1.28 -2.18
N LEU A 122 -2.75 -0.21 -1.59
CA LEU A 122 -2.94 0.07 -0.16
C LEU A 122 -4.43 0.14 0.18
N ALA A 123 -5.21 0.92 -0.58
CA ALA A 123 -6.64 1.11 -0.32
C ALA A 123 -7.45 -0.19 -0.40
N VAL A 124 -7.16 -1.04 -1.39
CA VAL A 124 -7.80 -2.36 -1.53
C VAL A 124 -7.43 -3.27 -0.37
N GLY A 125 -6.16 -3.29 0.03
CA GLY A 125 -5.69 -4.08 1.17
C GLY A 125 -6.34 -3.65 2.49
N MET A 126 -6.42 -2.35 2.74
CA MET A 126 -7.07 -1.79 3.94
C MET A 126 -8.58 -2.06 3.96
N LYS A 127 -9.27 -1.95 2.82
CA LYS A 127 -10.70 -2.25 2.73
C LYS A 127 -10.99 -3.70 3.11
N LYS A 128 -10.16 -4.66 2.67
CA LYS A 128 -10.29 -6.07 3.05
C LYS A 128 -10.09 -6.24 4.55
N ALA A 129 -9.09 -5.60 5.14
CA ALA A 129 -8.84 -5.66 6.59
C ALA A 129 -10.00 -5.10 7.41
N MET A 130 -10.54 -3.95 7.03
CA MET A 130 -11.69 -3.34 7.71
C MET A 130 -12.95 -4.20 7.59
N ALA A 131 -13.22 -4.79 6.42
CA ALA A 131 -14.37 -5.67 6.23
C ALA A 131 -14.30 -6.95 7.08
N THR A 132 -13.10 -7.46 7.38
CA THR A 132 -12.92 -8.60 8.29
C THR A 132 -13.16 -8.22 9.74
N VAL A 133 -12.84 -7.01 10.15
CA VAL A 133 -13.10 -6.52 11.52
C VAL A 133 -14.59 -6.27 11.75
N ASP A 134 -15.29 -5.71 10.76
CA ASP A 134 -16.72 -5.38 10.88
C ASP A 134 -17.66 -6.58 10.67
N GLY A 135 -17.18 -7.66 10.07
CA GLY A 135 -18.01 -8.79 9.63
C GLY A 135 -17.80 -10.13 10.37
N LEU A 136 -16.92 -10.21 11.37
CA LEU A 136 -16.66 -11.45 12.10
C LEU A 136 -17.70 -11.65 13.21
N PRO A 137 -18.47 -12.76 13.18
CA PRO A 137 -19.18 -13.20 14.37
C PRO A 137 -18.15 -13.52 15.46
N ALA A 138 -18.42 -13.13 16.69
CA ALA A 138 -17.58 -13.43 17.84
C ALA A 138 -17.31 -14.96 17.90
N GLY A 139 -16.06 -15.38 17.61
CA GLY A 139 -15.65 -16.79 17.66
C GLY A 139 -15.24 -17.43 16.32
N ALA A 140 -15.18 -16.70 15.21
CA ALA A 140 -14.61 -17.24 13.97
C ALA A 140 -13.09 -17.31 14.09
N GLU A 141 -12.54 -18.54 14.02
CA GLU A 141 -11.09 -18.72 13.83
C GLU A 141 -10.71 -18.18 12.45
N THR A 142 -9.92 -17.12 12.44
CA THR A 142 -9.31 -16.60 11.20
C THR A 142 -7.99 -17.31 11.04
N ASP A 143 -7.76 -17.90 9.87
CA ASP A 143 -6.40 -18.32 9.50
C ASP A 143 -5.49 -17.09 9.64
N ASP A 144 -4.42 -17.22 10.44
CA ASP A 144 -3.46 -16.16 10.76
C ASP A 144 -2.83 -15.49 9.51
N ASP A 145 -3.00 -16.09 8.34
CA ASP A 145 -2.55 -15.55 7.06
C ASP A 145 -3.45 -14.47 6.46
N ASP A 146 -4.68 -14.29 6.94
CA ASP A 146 -5.64 -13.35 6.36
C ASP A 146 -5.77 -12.00 7.11
N LEU A 147 -5.27 -11.93 8.34
CA LEU A 147 -5.29 -10.70 9.12
C LEU A 147 -4.11 -9.78 8.75
N ILE A 148 -4.43 -8.66 8.12
CA ILE A 148 -3.53 -7.50 8.12
C ILE A 148 -3.60 -6.96 9.55
N GLY A 149 -2.64 -7.35 10.40
CA GLY A 149 -2.55 -6.83 11.75
C GLY A 149 -2.22 -5.34 11.73
N ILE A 150 -3.25 -4.51 11.65
CA ILE A 150 -3.16 -3.09 12.01
C ILE A 150 -3.41 -3.06 13.51
N THR A 151 -2.37 -3.25 14.31
CA THR A 151 -2.43 -2.91 15.73
C THR A 151 -2.34 -1.39 15.81
N TYR A 152 -3.48 -0.76 16.06
CA TYR A 152 -3.47 0.57 16.65
C TYR A 152 -3.02 0.37 18.11
N GLU A 153 -1.75 0.55 18.39
CA GLU A 153 -1.31 0.79 19.76
C GLU A 153 -1.96 2.11 20.19
N ASP A 154 -2.61 2.06 21.35
CA ASP A 154 -3.39 3.12 21.96
C ASP A 154 -2.56 4.41 21.97
N ASP A 155 -2.98 5.46 21.26
CA ASP A 155 -2.31 6.79 21.18
C ASP A 155 -2.10 7.47 22.55
N ARG A 156 -2.60 6.88 23.64
CA ARG A 156 -2.42 7.37 25.01
C ARG A 156 -0.99 7.24 25.52
N ALA A 157 -0.19 6.32 24.97
CA ALA A 157 1.20 6.16 25.39
C ALA A 157 2.13 7.19 24.74
N VAL A 158 1.78 7.72 23.58
CA VAL A 158 2.61 8.69 22.85
C VAL A 158 2.43 10.10 23.40
N GLN A 159 1.24 10.45 23.91
CA GLN A 159 1.02 11.75 24.55
C GLN A 159 1.73 11.92 25.90
N ALA A 160 1.99 10.85 26.62
CA ALA A 160 2.69 10.91 27.90
C ALA A 160 4.20 11.21 27.77
N GLU A 161 4.83 10.94 26.63
CA GLU A 161 6.24 11.25 26.40
C GLU A 161 6.48 12.73 25.99
N TYR A 162 5.48 13.41 25.44
CA TYR A 162 5.59 14.82 25.05
C TYR A 162 5.32 15.81 26.19
N GLU A 163 4.66 15.39 27.27
CA GLU A 163 4.37 16.27 28.44
C GLU A 163 5.50 16.33 29.49
N LEU A 164 6.56 15.53 29.33
CA LEU A 164 7.67 15.46 30.28
C LEU A 164 8.90 16.32 29.91
N ASP A 165 8.91 16.98 28.74
CA ASP A 165 10.08 17.74 28.25
C ASP A 165 9.90 19.27 28.31
N ASP A 166 8.81 19.80 28.86
CA ASP A 166 8.59 21.24 29.06
C ASP A 166 8.80 21.67 30.51
N GLY A 167 9.87 21.20 31.11
CA GLY A 167 10.24 21.60 32.47
C GLY A 167 11.74 21.80 32.61
N PHE A 168 12.27 22.94 32.09
CA PHE A 168 13.30 23.80 32.69
C PHE A 168 13.65 24.94 31.76
#